data_f5396ad9c5d07acb1bbfebac77cc739b
#
_entry.id   f5396ad9c5d07acb1bbfebac77cc739b
#
_cell.length_a   1.000
_cell.length_b   1.000
_cell.length_c   1.000
_cell.angle_alpha   90.00
_cell.angle_beta   90.00
_cell.angle_gamma   90.00
#
_symmetry.space_group_name_H-M   'P 1'
#
loop_
_entity.id
_entity.type
_entity.pdbx_description
1 polymer ?
#
loop_
_entity_poly.entity_id
_entity_poly.type
_entity_poly.pdbx_seq_one_letter_code
_entity_poly.pdbx_strand_id
1 'polypeptide(L)'
;MREKEFGKRIVPIIPDEARTFGMDSFFPPAKIYNPHGQNYISVDRDLFLAYKEATDGQLLHMGINEAGATAALTAVGTSYATHGEPMIPFYIFYSMFGFQRSGDFFWAAGDQMARGFVLGATAGRTTLVAEGLQHGDGHSHLLASTYPSIVSYDPAYTYEIARIVRDGIHRMYDPDDERDPNVMYYLTMYNEPMVQPPEPEDLDVEGVLKGMYLLSEGPDNGGPKVQLMASGVSVPWILEAQELLAEDWGVSADVWSVTSWTELRRDGLAVEDERLLNPDGEARVPYVTQKMAEVDGPVVATSDFMRAVPDQIRQYVPSHFTSLGTDGYAISDTRPAARRYYHVDGPSVVTQALMSLADTGAISIDKAAEAARKYQLDDVTAGASGSTEGAGA
;
A
#
# COMPACT_ATOMS: atom_id res chain seq x y z
N MET A 1 16.54 -14.29 4.36
CA MET A 1 17.71 -14.80 3.62
C MET A 1 18.93 -15.10 4.50
N ARG A 2 19.16 -14.42 5.62
CA ARG A 2 20.33 -14.70 6.52
C ARG A 2 20.12 -15.91 7.44
N GLU A 3 18.89 -16.31 7.67
CA GLU A 3 18.58 -17.50 8.44
C GLU A 3 18.97 -18.75 7.63
N LYS A 4 19.55 -19.78 8.30
CA LYS A 4 20.25 -20.86 7.59
C LYS A 4 19.34 -21.92 6.96
N GLU A 5 18.15 -22.12 7.51
CA GLU A 5 17.20 -23.14 7.02
C GLU A 5 16.09 -22.50 6.19
N PHE A 6 15.36 -21.58 6.79
CA PHE A 6 14.26 -20.86 6.17
C PHE A 6 14.73 -19.89 5.08
N GLY A 7 15.83 -19.16 5.34
CA GLY A 7 16.34 -18.15 4.40
C GLY A 7 16.72 -18.69 3.02
N LYS A 8 17.04 -19.97 2.90
CA LYS A 8 17.32 -20.63 1.61
C LYS A 8 16.07 -20.83 0.75
N ARG A 9 14.87 -20.79 1.35
CA ARG A 9 13.59 -20.95 0.67
C ARG A 9 13.09 -19.64 0.05
N ILE A 10 13.64 -18.49 0.48
CA ILE A 10 13.26 -17.18 -0.06
C ILE A 10 13.91 -16.97 -1.41
N VAL A 11 13.10 -16.73 -2.43
CA VAL A 11 13.55 -16.52 -3.81
C VAL A 11 13.10 -15.14 -4.28
N PRO A 12 13.98 -14.12 -4.21
CA PRO A 12 13.70 -12.84 -4.83
C PRO A 12 13.68 -12.98 -6.36
N ILE A 13 12.63 -12.45 -6.97
CA ILE A 13 12.45 -12.40 -8.42
C ILE A 13 12.41 -10.94 -8.79
N ILE A 14 13.37 -10.47 -9.57
CA ILE A 14 13.54 -9.05 -9.88
C ILE A 14 13.68 -8.83 -11.38
N PRO A 15 13.09 -7.75 -11.91
CA PRO A 15 13.43 -7.24 -13.22
C PRO A 15 14.83 -6.61 -13.18
N ASP A 16 15.28 -6.11 -14.28
CA ASP A 16 16.64 -5.58 -14.49
C ASP A 16 16.94 -4.26 -13.72
N GLU A 17 16.05 -3.83 -12.87
CA GLU A 17 16.10 -2.54 -12.15
C GLU A 17 16.33 -2.73 -10.63
N ALA A 18 17.09 -3.76 -10.24
CA ALA A 18 17.27 -4.11 -8.83
C ALA A 18 17.79 -2.98 -7.92
N ARG A 19 18.57 -2.04 -8.49
CA ARG A 19 19.07 -0.86 -7.75
C ARG A 19 17.97 0.11 -7.39
N THR A 20 17.04 0.38 -8.32
CA THR A 20 15.88 1.24 -8.06
C THR A 20 15.05 0.72 -6.88
N PHE A 21 15.05 -0.58 -6.68
CA PHE A 21 14.37 -1.24 -5.56
C PHE A 21 15.28 -1.41 -4.31
N GLY A 22 16.49 -0.85 -4.30
CA GLY A 22 17.43 -0.98 -3.17
C GLY A 22 17.96 -2.40 -2.93
N MET A 23 17.89 -3.29 -3.93
CA MET A 23 18.23 -4.70 -3.79
C MET A 23 19.66 -5.07 -4.21
N ASP A 24 20.43 -4.13 -4.72
CA ASP A 24 21.83 -4.33 -5.15
C ASP A 24 22.74 -4.82 -4.02
N SER A 25 22.44 -4.48 -2.78
CA SER A 25 23.15 -4.98 -1.59
C SER A 25 23.04 -6.49 -1.38
N PHE A 26 22.05 -7.14 -2.04
CA PHE A 26 21.88 -8.60 -1.98
C PHE A 26 22.76 -9.34 -3.01
N PHE A 27 23.28 -8.68 -4.04
CA PHE A 27 24.06 -9.36 -5.07
C PHE A 27 25.31 -10.09 -4.53
N PRO A 28 26.15 -9.51 -3.65
CA PRO A 28 27.30 -10.22 -3.15
C PRO A 28 26.95 -11.43 -2.27
N PRO A 29 26.03 -11.36 -1.28
CA PRO A 29 25.74 -12.48 -0.39
C PRO A 29 24.85 -13.55 -1.00
N ALA A 30 23.84 -13.17 -1.82
CA ALA A 30 22.84 -14.09 -2.35
C ALA A 30 23.13 -14.53 -3.78
N LYS A 31 23.87 -13.72 -4.55
CA LYS A 31 24.23 -13.91 -5.95
C LYS A 31 23.00 -14.05 -6.87
N ILE A 32 23.17 -13.69 -8.11
CA ILE A 32 22.17 -13.91 -9.17
C ILE A 32 22.35 -15.33 -9.72
N TYR A 33 21.25 -16.06 -9.86
CA TYR A 33 21.30 -17.40 -10.44
C TYR A 33 21.62 -17.34 -11.94
N ASN A 34 22.67 -18.04 -12.34
CA ASN A 34 22.97 -18.29 -13.73
C ASN A 34 23.49 -19.75 -13.89
N PRO A 35 22.82 -20.61 -14.68
CA PRO A 35 23.21 -22.02 -14.81
C PRO A 35 24.62 -22.22 -15.37
N HIS A 36 25.20 -21.19 -16.00
CA HIS A 36 26.54 -21.21 -16.58
C HIS A 36 27.59 -20.50 -15.74
N GLY A 37 27.20 -19.92 -14.59
CA GLY A 37 28.06 -19.05 -13.80
C GLY A 37 28.37 -17.72 -14.53
N GLN A 38 29.27 -16.93 -13.96
CA GLN A 38 29.67 -15.63 -14.54
C GLN A 38 30.92 -15.80 -15.40
N ASN A 39 30.78 -15.71 -16.74
CA ASN A 39 31.85 -15.87 -17.69
C ASN A 39 32.37 -14.54 -18.26
N TYR A 40 32.10 -13.42 -17.61
CA TYR A 40 32.48 -12.08 -18.01
C TYR A 40 32.86 -11.24 -16.79
N ILE A 41 33.48 -10.09 -17.05
CA ILE A 41 33.77 -9.09 -16.03
C ILE A 41 32.82 -7.90 -16.29
N SER A 42 32.06 -7.50 -15.25
CA SER A 42 31.20 -6.31 -15.31
C SER A 42 31.99 -5.08 -15.75
N VAL A 43 31.46 -4.31 -16.70
CA VAL A 43 32.10 -3.10 -17.23
C VAL A 43 32.24 -2.03 -16.13
N ASP A 44 31.28 -1.96 -15.26
CA ASP A 44 31.15 -0.97 -14.16
C ASP A 44 31.58 -1.50 -12.77
N ARG A 45 32.31 -2.61 -12.74
CA ARG A 45 32.72 -3.29 -11.49
C ARG A 45 33.44 -2.40 -10.48
N ASP A 46 34.13 -1.35 -10.97
CA ASP A 46 34.90 -0.44 -10.13
C ASP A 46 34.06 0.75 -9.64
N LEU A 47 32.86 0.91 -10.17
CA LEU A 47 31.95 2.03 -9.87
C LEU A 47 30.80 1.63 -8.93
N PHE A 48 30.44 0.35 -8.91
CA PHE A 48 29.24 -0.13 -8.23
C PHE A 48 29.50 -1.41 -7.42
N LEU A 49 28.59 -1.71 -6.48
CA LEU A 49 28.59 -2.97 -5.76
C LEU A 49 28.61 -4.15 -6.74
N ALA A 50 29.43 -5.12 -6.44
CA ALA A 50 29.76 -6.22 -7.34
C ALA A 50 28.52 -7.00 -7.79
N TYR A 51 28.11 -6.81 -9.03
CA TYR A 51 27.21 -7.70 -9.73
C TYR A 51 27.85 -9.08 -9.79
N LYS A 52 27.17 -10.10 -9.27
CA LYS A 52 27.74 -11.44 -9.15
C LYS A 52 26.73 -12.51 -9.51
N GLU A 53 27.06 -13.27 -10.55
CA GLU A 53 26.29 -14.44 -10.97
C GLU A 53 26.98 -15.74 -10.50
N ALA A 54 26.18 -16.75 -10.19
CA ALA A 54 26.67 -18.08 -9.82
C ALA A 54 25.61 -19.15 -10.06
N THR A 55 26.06 -20.39 -10.21
CA THR A 55 25.18 -21.56 -10.36
C THR A 55 24.40 -21.90 -9.10
N ASP A 56 24.83 -21.37 -7.94
CA ASP A 56 24.17 -21.46 -6.64
C ASP A 56 23.50 -20.14 -6.23
N GLY A 57 23.27 -19.22 -7.17
CA GLY A 57 22.62 -17.95 -6.91
C GLY A 57 21.17 -18.12 -6.47
N GLN A 58 20.72 -17.23 -5.58
CA GLN A 58 19.36 -17.27 -4.99
C GLN A 58 18.42 -16.24 -5.60
N LEU A 59 18.95 -15.20 -6.29
CA LEU A 59 18.19 -14.16 -6.95
C LEU A 59 17.85 -14.58 -8.38
N LEU A 60 16.58 -14.51 -8.76
CA LEU A 60 16.16 -14.67 -10.17
C LEU A 60 16.07 -13.29 -10.82
N HIS A 61 17.02 -12.99 -11.68
CA HIS A 61 17.12 -11.75 -12.41
C HIS A 61 16.62 -11.94 -13.83
N MET A 62 15.38 -11.56 -14.10
CA MET A 62 14.63 -11.97 -15.29
C MET A 62 14.77 -11.02 -16.49
N GLY A 63 15.48 -9.90 -16.32
CA GLY A 63 15.46 -8.79 -17.29
C GLY A 63 14.12 -8.03 -17.22
N ILE A 64 13.98 -6.95 -17.99
CA ILE A 64 12.76 -6.13 -18.03
C ILE A 64 11.68 -6.92 -18.79
N ASN A 65 11.11 -7.90 -18.10
CA ASN A 65 10.11 -8.84 -18.64
C ASN A 65 9.17 -9.30 -17.53
N GLU A 66 8.10 -8.55 -17.31
CA GLU A 66 7.10 -8.84 -16.28
C GLU A 66 6.40 -10.19 -16.51
N ALA A 67 6.14 -10.56 -17.77
CA ALA A 67 5.53 -11.85 -18.09
C ALA A 67 6.44 -13.03 -17.70
N GLY A 68 7.74 -12.97 -18.04
CA GLY A 68 8.73 -13.97 -17.64
C GLY A 68 8.91 -14.03 -16.12
N ALA A 69 8.94 -12.89 -15.45
CA ALA A 69 9.05 -12.81 -13.99
C ALA A 69 7.79 -13.38 -13.29
N THR A 70 6.59 -13.14 -13.82
CA THR A 70 5.35 -13.72 -13.29
C THR A 70 5.30 -15.25 -13.54
N ALA A 71 5.83 -15.73 -14.66
CA ALA A 71 5.98 -17.17 -14.88
C ALA A 71 6.97 -17.80 -13.88
N ALA A 72 8.07 -17.11 -13.55
CA ALA A 72 9.00 -17.54 -12.51
C ALA A 72 8.34 -17.52 -11.11
N LEU A 73 7.54 -16.50 -10.78
CA LEU A 73 6.70 -16.46 -9.58
C LEU A 73 5.82 -17.70 -9.49
N THR A 74 5.13 -18.04 -10.57
CA THR A 74 4.25 -19.22 -10.64
C THR A 74 5.05 -20.52 -10.39
N ALA A 75 6.17 -20.69 -11.07
CA ALA A 75 7.02 -21.88 -10.91
C ALA A 75 7.55 -22.04 -9.48
N VAL A 76 8.04 -20.95 -8.87
CA VAL A 76 8.52 -20.95 -7.47
C VAL A 76 7.35 -21.13 -6.49
N GLY A 77 6.26 -20.40 -6.70
CA GLY A 77 5.08 -20.42 -5.81
C GLY A 77 4.30 -21.75 -5.82
N THR A 78 4.48 -22.58 -6.85
CA THR A 78 3.87 -23.93 -6.94
C THR A 78 4.85 -25.05 -6.59
N SER A 79 6.08 -24.74 -6.20
CA SER A 79 7.14 -25.73 -5.94
C SER A 79 6.76 -26.74 -4.83
N TYR A 80 5.94 -26.32 -3.86
CA TYR A 80 5.41 -27.20 -2.81
C TYR A 80 4.64 -28.39 -3.39
N ALA A 81 3.90 -28.20 -4.48
CA ALA A 81 3.11 -29.24 -5.13
C ALA A 81 3.93 -29.98 -6.22
N THR A 82 4.76 -29.27 -6.98
CA THR A 82 5.49 -29.85 -8.13
C THR A 82 6.77 -30.56 -7.72
N HIS A 83 7.41 -30.16 -6.62
CA HIS A 83 8.69 -30.71 -6.15
C HIS A 83 8.66 -31.22 -4.70
N GLY A 84 7.53 -31.05 -3.98
CA GLY A 84 7.43 -31.42 -2.57
C GLY A 84 8.23 -30.54 -1.62
N GLU A 85 8.79 -29.42 -2.12
CA GLU A 85 9.61 -28.47 -1.36
C GLU A 85 9.05 -27.07 -1.52
N PRO A 86 8.50 -26.45 -0.45
CA PRO A 86 7.98 -25.10 -0.53
C PRO A 86 9.12 -24.08 -0.66
N MET A 87 9.08 -23.30 -1.75
CA MET A 87 9.92 -22.12 -1.93
C MET A 87 9.03 -20.88 -1.86
N ILE A 88 9.58 -19.76 -1.37
CA ILE A 88 8.83 -18.55 -1.06
C ILE A 88 9.28 -17.42 -2.01
N PRO A 89 8.56 -17.18 -3.10
CA PRO A 89 8.92 -16.09 -4.01
C PRO A 89 8.59 -14.73 -3.40
N PHE A 90 9.51 -13.78 -3.60
CA PHE A 90 9.30 -12.34 -3.43
C PHE A 90 9.55 -11.68 -4.78
N TYR A 91 8.47 -11.47 -5.53
CA TYR A 91 8.55 -10.86 -6.85
C TYR A 91 8.36 -9.35 -6.74
N ILE A 92 9.34 -8.58 -7.19
CA ILE A 92 9.29 -7.12 -7.25
C ILE A 92 9.02 -6.68 -8.68
N PHE A 93 8.13 -5.72 -8.87
CA PHE A 93 7.89 -5.06 -10.16
C PHE A 93 7.59 -3.57 -9.96
N TYR A 94 7.69 -2.78 -11.00
CA TYR A 94 7.08 -1.46 -11.01
C TYR A 94 5.57 -1.59 -10.91
N SER A 95 4.97 -1.01 -9.87
CA SER A 95 3.55 -1.17 -9.55
C SER A 95 2.63 -0.75 -10.71
N MET A 96 3.03 0.28 -11.47
CA MET A 96 2.32 0.72 -12.66
C MET A 96 2.24 -0.34 -13.75
N PHE A 97 3.26 -1.17 -13.92
CA PHE A 97 3.35 -2.09 -15.06
C PHE A 97 2.94 -3.52 -14.76
N GLY A 98 3.10 -3.97 -13.52
CA GLY A 98 2.95 -5.37 -13.15
C GLY A 98 1.63 -5.99 -13.61
N PHE A 99 0.53 -5.58 -13.02
CA PHE A 99 -0.78 -6.12 -13.37
C PHE A 99 -1.24 -5.73 -14.79
N GLN A 100 -0.90 -4.53 -15.26
CA GLN A 100 -1.28 -4.10 -16.61
C GLN A 100 -0.64 -4.95 -17.72
N ARG A 101 0.61 -5.38 -17.53
CA ARG A 101 1.36 -6.14 -18.53
C ARG A 101 1.23 -7.65 -18.39
N SER A 102 0.96 -8.13 -17.17
CA SER A 102 0.98 -9.57 -16.86
C SER A 102 -0.27 -10.05 -16.12
N GLY A 103 -1.40 -9.33 -16.22
CA GLY A 103 -2.64 -9.69 -15.53
C GLY A 103 -3.12 -11.10 -15.82
N ASP A 104 -3.06 -11.55 -17.08
CA ASP A 104 -3.42 -12.90 -17.48
C ASP A 104 -2.52 -13.96 -16.82
N PHE A 105 -1.23 -13.67 -16.68
CA PHE A 105 -0.29 -14.55 -15.96
C PHE A 105 -0.58 -14.63 -14.47
N PHE A 106 -1.02 -13.54 -13.83
CA PHE A 106 -1.46 -13.56 -12.42
C PHE A 106 -2.75 -14.36 -12.25
N TRP A 107 -3.67 -14.28 -13.21
CA TRP A 107 -4.86 -15.11 -13.22
C TRP A 107 -4.50 -16.59 -13.29
N ALA A 108 -3.61 -16.95 -14.23
CA ALA A 108 -3.12 -18.31 -14.36
C ALA A 108 -2.31 -18.79 -13.15
N ALA A 109 -1.55 -17.89 -12.48
CA ALA A 109 -0.85 -18.21 -11.24
C ALA A 109 -1.83 -18.56 -10.10
N GLY A 110 -2.93 -17.80 -9.98
CA GLY A 110 -4.00 -18.08 -9.02
C GLY A 110 -4.69 -19.41 -9.30
N ASP A 111 -5.01 -19.70 -10.57
CA ASP A 111 -5.61 -20.96 -11.00
C ASP A 111 -4.70 -22.17 -10.71
N GLN A 112 -3.39 -21.98 -10.78
CA GLN A 112 -2.39 -22.98 -10.42
C GLN A 112 -2.07 -23.02 -8.91
N MET A 113 -2.79 -22.25 -8.07
CA MET A 113 -2.59 -22.22 -6.62
C MET A 113 -1.18 -21.77 -6.20
N ALA A 114 -0.58 -20.83 -6.93
CA ALA A 114 0.70 -20.25 -6.58
C ALA A 114 0.61 -19.46 -5.27
N ARG A 115 1.68 -19.54 -4.47
CA ARG A 115 1.83 -18.87 -3.17
C ARG A 115 3.03 -17.95 -3.21
N GLY A 116 2.98 -16.82 -2.52
CA GLY A 116 4.13 -15.93 -2.42
C GLY A 116 3.80 -14.47 -2.22
N PHE A 117 4.81 -13.63 -2.38
CA PHE A 117 4.70 -12.18 -2.21
C PHE A 117 5.02 -11.48 -3.53
N VAL A 118 4.23 -10.47 -3.81
CA VAL A 118 4.37 -9.56 -4.95
C VAL A 118 4.53 -8.16 -4.39
N LEU A 119 5.63 -7.49 -4.72
CA LEU A 119 5.96 -6.18 -4.22
C LEU A 119 5.86 -5.16 -5.36
N GLY A 120 4.84 -4.29 -5.30
CA GLY A 120 4.69 -3.16 -6.21
C GLY A 120 5.59 -2.03 -5.75
N ALA A 121 6.79 -1.95 -6.29
CA ALA A 121 7.76 -0.95 -5.89
C ALA A 121 7.69 0.30 -6.76
N THR A 122 8.21 1.41 -6.21
CA THR A 122 8.01 2.76 -6.74
C THR A 122 6.51 3.09 -6.90
N ALA A 123 5.71 2.69 -5.88
CA ALA A 123 4.27 2.83 -5.90
C ALA A 123 3.83 4.30 -5.75
N GLY A 124 2.56 4.54 -6.07
CA GLY A 124 1.90 5.83 -5.90
C GLY A 124 2.06 6.77 -7.08
N ARG A 125 1.24 7.81 -7.07
CA ARG A 125 1.17 8.77 -8.18
C ARG A 125 1.98 10.04 -7.94
N THR A 126 2.15 10.45 -6.69
CA THR A 126 2.86 11.69 -6.32
C THR A 126 4.26 11.46 -5.77
N THR A 127 4.64 10.22 -5.54
CA THR A 127 5.92 9.85 -4.91
C THR A 127 7.11 9.85 -5.86
N LEU A 128 6.86 9.70 -7.17
CA LEU A 128 7.89 9.66 -8.21
C LEU A 128 8.12 11.04 -8.79
N VAL A 129 9.35 11.56 -8.68
CA VAL A 129 9.68 12.94 -9.11
C VAL A 129 10.44 13.04 -10.42
N ALA A 130 11.07 11.97 -10.92
CA ALA A 130 11.96 12.03 -12.09
C ALA A 130 11.78 10.91 -13.12
N GLU A 131 10.89 9.98 -12.89
CA GLU A 131 10.81 8.73 -13.68
C GLU A 131 9.81 8.82 -14.84
N GLY A 132 9.16 9.97 -15.03
CA GLY A 132 8.20 10.22 -16.08
C GLY A 132 6.78 9.77 -15.76
N LEU A 133 5.83 10.30 -16.52
CA LEU A 133 4.39 10.14 -16.29
C LEU A 133 3.93 8.68 -16.30
N GLN A 134 4.58 7.82 -17.08
CA GLN A 134 4.20 6.42 -17.24
C GLN A 134 4.47 5.57 -16.00
N HIS A 135 5.28 6.01 -15.03
CA HIS A 135 5.55 5.26 -13.80
C HIS A 135 4.59 5.58 -12.66
N GLY A 136 3.85 6.68 -12.73
CA GLY A 136 2.93 7.11 -11.66
C GLY A 136 1.71 6.20 -11.55
N ASP A 137 1.78 5.24 -10.62
CA ASP A 137 0.71 4.28 -10.37
C ASP A 137 -0.43 4.88 -9.54
N GLY A 138 -1.64 4.86 -10.06
CA GLY A 138 -2.84 5.27 -9.33
C GLY A 138 -3.90 4.16 -9.22
N HIS A 139 -3.66 2.95 -9.70
CA HIS A 139 -4.73 1.96 -9.87
C HIS A 139 -4.33 0.49 -9.70
N SER A 140 -3.09 0.17 -9.35
CA SER A 140 -2.67 -1.23 -9.20
C SER A 140 -3.47 -1.99 -8.15
N HIS A 141 -3.90 -1.35 -7.05
CA HIS A 141 -4.78 -1.96 -6.05
C HIS A 141 -6.16 -2.33 -6.59
N LEU A 142 -6.73 -1.54 -7.53
CA LEU A 142 -7.98 -1.90 -8.20
C LEU A 142 -7.80 -3.11 -9.11
N LEU A 143 -6.70 -3.15 -9.88
CA LEU A 143 -6.37 -4.32 -10.67
C LEU A 143 -6.16 -5.54 -9.77
N ALA A 144 -5.39 -5.42 -8.70
CA ALA A 144 -5.18 -6.48 -7.72
C ALA A 144 -6.48 -7.01 -7.13
N SER A 145 -7.46 -6.14 -6.85
CA SER A 145 -8.76 -6.52 -6.28
C SER A 145 -9.61 -7.42 -7.20
N THR A 146 -9.29 -7.49 -8.48
CA THR A 146 -9.99 -8.35 -9.44
C THR A 146 -9.56 -9.83 -9.39
N TYR A 147 -8.42 -10.13 -8.75
CA TYR A 147 -7.91 -11.48 -8.63
C TYR A 147 -8.33 -12.12 -7.28
N PRO A 148 -9.09 -13.22 -7.28
CA PRO A 148 -9.56 -13.85 -6.04
C PRO A 148 -8.41 -14.30 -5.11
N SER A 149 -7.30 -14.72 -5.70
CA SER A 149 -6.12 -15.24 -5.00
C SER A 149 -5.12 -14.15 -4.55
N ILE A 150 -5.37 -12.86 -4.82
CA ILE A 150 -4.47 -11.78 -4.40
C ILE A 150 -5.01 -11.07 -3.17
N VAL A 151 -4.23 -11.06 -2.10
CA VAL A 151 -4.47 -10.31 -0.86
C VAL A 151 -3.65 -9.02 -0.93
N SER A 152 -4.32 -7.87 -1.03
CA SER A 152 -3.67 -6.60 -1.40
C SER A 152 -3.57 -5.66 -0.21
N TYR A 153 -2.35 -5.19 0.09
CA TYR A 153 -2.05 -4.25 1.17
C TYR A 153 -1.28 -3.02 0.68
N ASP A 154 -1.60 -1.88 1.25
CA ASP A 154 -0.90 -0.59 1.07
C ASP A 154 -0.40 -0.07 2.43
N PRO A 155 0.65 -0.70 3.01
CA PRO A 155 1.14 -0.35 4.34
C PRO A 155 1.93 0.96 4.32
N ALA A 156 1.81 1.75 5.40
CA ALA A 156 2.54 2.99 5.61
C ALA A 156 3.91 2.76 6.26
N TYR A 157 4.00 1.85 7.23
CA TYR A 157 5.16 1.70 8.10
C TYR A 157 5.80 0.32 8.03
N THR A 158 7.10 0.27 8.30
CA THR A 158 7.88 -0.98 8.27
C THR A 158 7.33 -2.05 9.22
N TYR A 159 6.79 -1.66 10.38
CA TYR A 159 6.20 -2.63 11.32
C TYR A 159 4.91 -3.25 10.77
N GLU A 160 4.08 -2.48 10.03
CA GLU A 160 2.92 -3.02 9.33
C GLU A 160 3.34 -4.06 8.28
N ILE A 161 4.35 -3.72 7.46
CA ILE A 161 4.92 -4.64 6.47
C ILE A 161 5.41 -5.92 7.15
N ALA A 162 6.12 -5.80 8.28
CA ALA A 162 6.65 -6.94 9.01
C ALA A 162 5.53 -7.86 9.54
N ARG A 163 4.46 -7.28 10.06
CA ARG A 163 3.29 -8.03 10.55
C ARG A 163 2.55 -8.74 9.43
N ILE A 164 2.29 -8.04 8.31
CA ILE A 164 1.62 -8.58 7.13
C ILE A 164 2.44 -9.71 6.50
N VAL A 165 3.75 -9.53 6.31
CA VAL A 165 4.62 -10.56 5.73
C VAL A 165 4.72 -11.78 6.65
N ARG A 166 4.81 -11.58 7.97
CA ARG A 166 4.81 -12.68 8.94
C ARG A 166 3.51 -13.48 8.88
N ASP A 167 2.37 -12.80 8.88
CA ASP A 167 1.05 -13.44 8.75
C ASP A 167 0.91 -14.18 7.42
N GLY A 168 1.35 -13.58 6.33
CA GLY A 168 1.32 -14.21 5.01
C GLY A 168 2.16 -15.48 4.93
N ILE A 169 3.35 -15.50 5.54
CA ILE A 169 4.18 -16.71 5.64
C ILE A 169 3.45 -17.78 6.45
N HIS A 170 2.86 -17.40 7.59
CA HIS A 170 2.09 -18.32 8.42
C HIS A 170 0.93 -18.91 7.62
N ARG A 171 0.07 -18.07 7.05
CA ARG A 171 -1.09 -18.50 6.26
C ARG A 171 -0.73 -19.44 5.11
N MET A 172 0.33 -19.13 4.35
CA MET A 172 0.68 -19.90 3.15
C MET A 172 1.42 -21.20 3.42
N TYR A 173 2.15 -21.31 4.54
CA TYR A 173 3.11 -22.39 4.73
C TYR A 173 3.00 -23.11 6.08
N ASP A 174 2.20 -22.62 7.03
CA ASP A 174 1.93 -23.33 8.27
C ASP A 174 0.75 -24.29 8.04
N PRO A 175 0.94 -25.62 8.24
CA PRO A 175 -0.13 -26.60 8.05
C PRO A 175 -1.25 -26.50 9.09
N ASP A 176 -1.03 -25.80 10.20
CA ASP A 176 -1.99 -25.60 11.27
C ASP A 176 -2.87 -24.35 11.05
N ASP A 177 -2.59 -23.51 10.04
CA ASP A 177 -3.44 -22.39 9.66
C ASP A 177 -4.65 -22.89 8.86
N GLU A 178 -5.84 -22.60 9.34
CA GLU A 178 -7.09 -23.08 8.72
C GLU A 178 -7.55 -22.24 7.52
N ARG A 179 -6.91 -21.07 7.27
CA ARG A 179 -7.22 -20.21 6.12
C ARG A 179 -6.77 -20.85 4.81
N ASP A 180 -7.41 -20.48 3.69
CA ASP A 180 -6.92 -20.90 2.37
C ASP A 180 -5.48 -20.41 2.15
N PRO A 181 -4.51 -21.33 2.00
CA PRO A 181 -3.10 -21.01 1.81
C PRO A 181 -2.76 -20.58 0.37
N ASN A 182 -3.66 -20.79 -0.58
CA ASN A 182 -3.41 -20.59 -2.02
C ASN A 182 -3.62 -19.15 -2.44
N VAL A 183 -2.82 -18.25 -1.87
CA VAL A 183 -2.88 -16.80 -2.08
C VAL A 183 -1.51 -16.21 -2.39
N MET A 184 -1.52 -15.06 -3.03
CA MET A 184 -0.37 -14.20 -3.25
C MET A 184 -0.63 -12.86 -2.55
N TYR A 185 0.29 -12.44 -1.69
CA TYR A 185 0.22 -11.13 -1.02
C TYR A 185 0.81 -10.07 -1.92
N TYR A 186 0.03 -9.06 -2.27
CA TYR A 186 0.50 -7.86 -2.98
C TYR A 186 0.69 -6.73 -1.99
N LEU A 187 1.90 -6.19 -1.89
CA LEU A 187 2.23 -5.05 -1.02
C LEU A 187 2.83 -3.92 -1.88
N THR A 188 2.33 -2.72 -1.71
CA THR A 188 2.95 -1.53 -2.30
C THR A 188 4.09 -1.02 -1.43
N MET A 189 5.15 -0.54 -2.11
CA MET A 189 6.36 -0.01 -1.49
C MET A 189 6.78 1.27 -2.18
N TYR A 190 7.15 2.26 -1.38
CA TYR A 190 7.45 3.61 -1.86
C TYR A 190 8.94 3.88 -1.80
N ASN A 191 9.44 4.68 -2.76
CA ASN A 191 10.82 5.15 -2.78
C ASN A 191 10.99 6.56 -2.19
N GLU A 192 9.93 7.15 -1.68
CA GLU A 192 10.01 8.39 -0.90
C GLU A 192 10.61 8.12 0.47
N PRO A 193 11.71 8.80 0.85
CA PRO A 193 12.24 8.70 2.20
C PRO A 193 11.21 9.18 3.23
N MET A 194 10.90 8.32 4.18
CA MET A 194 9.96 8.62 5.26
C MET A 194 10.56 8.17 6.59
N VAL A 195 10.41 9.01 7.61
CA VAL A 195 10.78 8.62 8.98
C VAL A 195 9.90 7.46 9.42
N GLN A 196 10.54 6.37 9.82
CA GLN A 196 9.85 5.17 10.31
C GLN A 196 9.73 5.23 11.83
N PRO A 197 8.54 5.37 12.40
CA PRO A 197 8.36 5.30 13.84
C PRO A 197 8.62 3.88 14.35
N PRO A 198 8.98 3.71 15.62
CA PRO A 198 9.02 2.39 16.24
C PRO A 198 7.61 1.79 16.25
N GLU A 199 7.53 0.46 16.28
CA GLU A 199 6.26 -0.22 16.47
C GLU A 199 5.66 0.17 17.83
N PRO A 200 4.38 0.62 17.89
CA PRO A 200 3.69 0.89 19.14
C PRO A 200 3.62 -0.37 20.03
N GLU A 201 3.78 -0.21 21.34
CA GLU A 201 3.71 -1.34 22.29
C GLU A 201 2.31 -1.98 22.31
N ASP A 202 1.28 -1.20 22.06
CA ASP A 202 -0.14 -1.57 22.04
C ASP A 202 -0.73 -1.66 20.63
N LEU A 203 0.12 -1.91 19.61
CA LEU A 203 -0.33 -2.03 18.23
C LEU A 203 -1.48 -3.04 18.08
N ASP A 204 -2.60 -2.60 17.53
CA ASP A 204 -3.70 -3.48 17.11
C ASP A 204 -3.26 -4.31 15.87
N VAL A 205 -2.52 -5.40 16.14
CA VAL A 205 -2.02 -6.30 15.07
C VAL A 205 -3.18 -6.94 14.30
N GLU A 206 -4.29 -7.24 14.96
CA GLU A 206 -5.47 -7.77 14.29
C GLU A 206 -6.05 -6.76 13.31
N GLY A 207 -6.13 -5.49 13.73
CA GLY A 207 -6.56 -4.40 12.86
C GLY A 207 -5.64 -4.19 11.67
N VAL A 208 -4.30 -4.24 11.86
CA VAL A 208 -3.32 -4.21 10.75
C VAL A 208 -3.61 -5.29 9.73
N LEU A 209 -3.92 -6.52 10.16
CA LEU A 209 -4.17 -7.67 9.28
C LEU A 209 -5.57 -7.65 8.67
N LYS A 210 -6.57 -7.11 9.37
CA LYS A 210 -7.94 -6.94 8.85
C LYS A 210 -8.12 -5.76 7.91
N GLY A 211 -7.13 -4.87 7.85
CA GLY A 211 -7.09 -3.78 6.89
C GLY A 211 -7.21 -2.37 7.44
N MET A 212 -7.47 -2.17 8.75
CA MET A 212 -7.41 -0.85 9.37
C MET A 212 -7.26 -0.90 10.90
N TYR A 213 -6.61 0.11 11.46
CA TYR A 213 -6.50 0.31 12.91
C TYR A 213 -6.41 1.80 13.24
N LEU A 214 -6.77 2.16 14.47
CA LEU A 214 -6.62 3.53 14.98
C LEU A 214 -5.13 3.79 15.24
N LEU A 215 -4.58 4.76 14.52
CA LEU A 215 -3.18 5.16 14.62
C LEU A 215 -2.95 6.29 15.63
N SER A 216 -3.85 7.29 15.65
CA SER A 216 -3.75 8.45 16.50
C SER A 216 -5.15 8.97 16.88
N GLU A 217 -5.39 9.15 18.16
CA GLU A 217 -6.60 9.80 18.64
C GLU A 217 -6.50 11.33 18.50
N GLY A 218 -7.59 11.98 18.15
CA GLY A 218 -7.69 13.43 18.14
C GLY A 218 -7.74 14.01 19.57
N PRO A 219 -7.31 15.27 19.76
CA PRO A 219 -7.36 15.90 21.07
C PRO A 219 -8.82 16.09 21.54
N ASP A 220 -9.06 15.85 22.83
CA ASP A 220 -10.35 16.17 23.46
C ASP A 220 -10.43 17.69 23.71
N ASN A 221 -10.81 18.44 22.69
CA ASN A 221 -10.93 19.89 22.71
C ASN A 221 -12.39 20.40 22.79
N GLY A 222 -13.36 19.47 22.89
CA GLY A 222 -14.79 19.78 22.89
C GLY A 222 -15.35 20.26 21.55
N GLY A 223 -14.56 20.23 20.50
CA GLY A 223 -14.94 20.60 19.13
C GLY A 223 -15.66 19.47 18.37
N PRO A 224 -16.09 19.76 17.13
CA PRO A 224 -16.63 18.74 16.23
C PRO A 224 -15.58 17.66 15.96
N LYS A 225 -16.03 16.42 15.72
CA LYS A 225 -15.16 15.29 15.39
C LYS A 225 -15.21 14.92 13.91
N VAL A 226 -14.08 14.46 13.38
CA VAL A 226 -13.95 13.88 12.04
C VAL A 226 -13.03 12.67 12.09
N GLN A 227 -13.26 11.70 11.23
CA GLN A 227 -12.44 10.50 11.08
C GLN A 227 -11.60 10.63 9.80
N LEU A 228 -10.27 10.60 9.92
CA LEU A 228 -9.34 10.65 8.80
C LEU A 228 -8.79 9.26 8.54
N MET A 229 -8.97 8.75 7.32
CA MET A 229 -8.46 7.46 6.88
C MET A 229 -7.42 7.66 5.78
N ALA A 230 -6.29 6.95 5.85
CA ALA A 230 -5.34 6.90 4.74
C ALA A 230 -4.57 5.59 4.70
N SER A 231 -3.97 5.32 3.55
CA SER A 231 -3.08 4.19 3.34
C SER A 231 -1.71 4.63 2.83
N GLY A 232 -0.70 3.80 3.05
CA GLY A 232 0.64 3.99 2.50
C GLY A 232 1.21 5.37 2.78
N VAL A 233 1.78 5.98 1.75
CA VAL A 233 2.45 7.29 1.83
C VAL A 233 1.52 8.45 2.19
N SER A 234 0.20 8.27 2.13
CA SER A 234 -0.76 9.33 2.50
C SER A 234 -1.02 9.42 4.01
N VAL A 235 -0.58 8.47 4.82
CA VAL A 235 -0.74 8.52 6.28
C VAL A 235 -0.09 9.77 6.91
N PRO A 236 1.15 10.17 6.59
CA PRO A 236 1.71 11.43 7.07
C PRO A 236 0.90 12.67 6.71
N TRP A 237 0.21 12.69 5.57
CA TRP A 237 -0.58 13.86 5.14
C TRP A 237 -1.82 14.04 6.01
N ILE A 238 -2.46 12.96 6.45
CA ILE A 238 -3.60 13.06 7.36
C ILE A 238 -3.19 13.30 8.82
N LEU A 239 -1.97 12.93 9.22
CA LEU A 239 -1.39 13.34 10.50
C LEU A 239 -1.13 14.85 10.52
N GLU A 240 -0.56 15.43 9.45
CA GLU A 240 -0.46 16.89 9.28
C GLU A 240 -1.86 17.55 9.35
N ALA A 241 -2.85 16.97 8.67
CA ALA A 241 -4.22 17.49 8.69
C ALA A 241 -4.84 17.42 10.10
N GLN A 242 -4.56 16.39 10.90
CA GLN A 242 -4.99 16.28 12.30
C GLN A 242 -4.49 17.48 13.13
N GLU A 243 -3.18 17.80 13.00
CA GLU A 243 -2.58 18.94 13.70
C GLU A 243 -3.21 20.26 13.26
N LEU A 244 -3.32 20.52 11.96
CA LEU A 244 -3.93 21.72 11.40
C LEU A 244 -5.41 21.88 11.79
N LEU A 245 -6.18 20.79 11.82
CA LEU A 245 -7.58 20.79 12.25
C LEU A 245 -7.72 21.21 13.71
N ALA A 246 -6.84 20.70 14.57
CA ALA A 246 -6.85 21.02 15.98
C ALA A 246 -6.43 22.48 16.25
N GLU A 247 -5.31 22.92 15.65
CA GLU A 247 -4.69 24.22 15.91
C GLU A 247 -5.46 25.37 15.26
N ASP A 248 -5.85 25.24 14.01
CA ASP A 248 -6.45 26.32 13.24
C ASP A 248 -7.97 26.38 13.33
N TRP A 249 -8.63 25.23 13.55
CA TRP A 249 -10.08 25.10 13.38
C TRP A 249 -10.82 24.60 14.63
N GLY A 250 -10.10 24.13 15.65
CA GLY A 250 -10.69 23.56 16.85
C GLY A 250 -11.51 22.30 16.59
N VAL A 251 -11.14 21.52 15.57
CA VAL A 251 -11.76 20.26 15.20
C VAL A 251 -10.90 19.11 15.72
N SER A 252 -11.53 18.12 16.35
CA SER A 252 -10.87 16.88 16.79
C SER A 252 -10.90 15.86 15.63
N ALA A 253 -9.75 15.29 15.26
CA ALA A 253 -9.65 14.32 14.18
C ALA A 253 -8.96 13.05 14.68
N ASP A 254 -9.62 11.90 14.58
CA ASP A 254 -8.96 10.61 14.77
C ASP A 254 -8.34 10.16 13.45
N VAL A 255 -7.15 9.55 13.51
CA VAL A 255 -6.40 9.10 12.35
C VAL A 255 -6.33 7.58 12.31
N TRP A 256 -6.76 7.00 11.20
CA TRP A 256 -6.79 5.58 10.94
C TRP A 256 -5.79 5.21 9.84
N SER A 257 -4.85 4.31 10.13
CA SER A 257 -4.07 3.66 9.08
C SER A 257 -4.89 2.54 8.46
N VAL A 258 -5.18 2.67 7.16
CA VAL A 258 -5.90 1.66 6.39
C VAL A 258 -4.88 0.86 5.60
N THR A 259 -4.49 -0.28 6.11
CA THR A 259 -3.50 -1.14 5.48
C THR A 259 -4.06 -1.89 4.27
N SER A 260 -5.38 -2.08 4.17
CA SER A 260 -6.00 -2.76 3.04
C SER A 260 -7.46 -2.36 2.81
N TRP A 261 -7.71 -1.55 1.80
CA TRP A 261 -9.07 -1.24 1.32
C TRP A 261 -9.77 -2.48 0.75
N THR A 262 -9.00 -3.35 0.09
CA THR A 262 -9.53 -4.55 -0.56
C THR A 262 -9.99 -5.61 0.43
N GLU A 263 -9.22 -5.85 1.50
CA GLU A 263 -9.62 -6.84 2.52
C GLU A 263 -10.82 -6.35 3.35
N LEU A 264 -10.90 -5.05 3.64
CA LEU A 264 -12.10 -4.45 4.25
C LEU A 264 -13.35 -4.63 3.36
N ARG A 265 -13.20 -4.46 2.04
CA ARG A 265 -14.28 -4.73 1.09
C ARG A 265 -14.64 -6.21 1.04
N ARG A 266 -13.66 -7.12 1.02
CA ARG A 266 -13.90 -8.57 1.00
C ARG A 266 -14.64 -9.03 2.25
N ASP A 267 -14.28 -8.51 3.42
CA ASP A 267 -15.00 -8.77 4.66
C ASP A 267 -16.48 -8.31 4.55
N GLY A 268 -16.71 -7.11 4.01
CA GLY A 268 -18.07 -6.61 3.76
C GLY A 268 -18.89 -7.51 2.84
N LEU A 269 -18.30 -7.93 1.70
CA LEU A 269 -18.96 -8.85 0.76
C LEU A 269 -19.25 -10.21 1.38
N ALA A 270 -18.32 -10.76 2.19
CA ALA A 270 -18.57 -12.02 2.89
C ALA A 270 -19.75 -11.92 3.86
N VAL A 271 -19.88 -10.79 4.56
CA VAL A 271 -21.04 -10.52 5.43
C VAL A 271 -22.35 -10.44 4.63
N GLU A 272 -22.33 -9.81 3.45
CA GLU A 272 -23.50 -9.76 2.58
C GLU A 272 -23.93 -11.15 2.11
N ASP A 273 -22.97 -12.00 1.72
CA ASP A 273 -23.22 -13.38 1.31
C ASP A 273 -23.75 -14.23 2.46
N GLU A 274 -23.15 -14.14 3.66
CA GLU A 274 -23.63 -14.81 4.88
C GLU A 274 -25.09 -14.43 5.16
N ARG A 275 -25.42 -13.14 5.06
CA ARG A 275 -26.76 -12.64 5.28
C ARG A 275 -27.77 -13.10 4.21
N LEU A 276 -27.31 -13.15 2.94
CA LEU A 276 -28.14 -13.67 1.85
C LEU A 276 -28.50 -15.15 2.04
N LEU A 277 -27.52 -15.93 2.51
CA LEU A 277 -27.71 -17.38 2.76
C LEU A 277 -28.52 -17.67 4.02
N ASN A 278 -28.54 -16.77 5.00
CA ASN A 278 -29.23 -16.93 6.27
C ASN A 278 -29.93 -15.62 6.69
N PRO A 279 -31.00 -15.19 5.95
CA PRO A 279 -31.58 -13.85 6.11
C PRO A 279 -32.32 -13.63 7.44
N ASP A 280 -32.70 -14.68 8.16
CA ASP A 280 -33.33 -14.66 9.49
C ASP A 280 -32.36 -15.02 10.63
N GLY A 281 -31.09 -15.29 10.30
CA GLY A 281 -30.04 -15.55 11.26
C GLY A 281 -29.43 -14.27 11.86
N GLU A 282 -28.62 -14.45 12.90
CA GLU A 282 -27.80 -13.35 13.44
C GLU A 282 -26.72 -12.99 12.45
N ALA A 283 -26.76 -11.77 11.92
CA ALA A 283 -25.82 -11.30 10.92
C ALA A 283 -24.54 -10.76 11.58
N ARG A 284 -23.39 -11.20 11.11
CA ARG A 284 -22.10 -10.56 11.41
C ARG A 284 -22.09 -9.11 10.83
N VAL A 285 -21.39 -8.21 11.45
CA VAL A 285 -21.22 -6.82 10.98
C VAL A 285 -19.84 -6.70 10.33
N PRO A 286 -19.69 -6.04 9.17
CA PRO A 286 -18.38 -5.81 8.55
C PRO A 286 -17.42 -5.10 9.50
N TYR A 287 -16.14 -5.48 9.49
CA TYR A 287 -15.14 -4.93 10.42
C TYR A 287 -15.06 -3.40 10.38
N VAL A 288 -15.03 -2.80 9.18
CA VAL A 288 -15.01 -1.35 9.04
C VAL A 288 -16.29 -0.71 9.61
N THR A 289 -17.44 -1.35 9.46
CA THR A 289 -18.72 -0.87 10.03
C THR A 289 -18.68 -0.90 11.55
N GLN A 290 -18.13 -1.96 12.15
CA GLN A 290 -17.96 -2.07 13.61
C GLN A 290 -17.12 -0.92 14.13
N LYS A 291 -15.92 -0.71 13.55
CA LYS A 291 -15.00 0.35 13.99
C LYS A 291 -15.60 1.75 13.82
N MET A 292 -16.30 2.01 12.72
CA MET A 292 -16.89 3.32 12.44
C MET A 292 -18.21 3.58 13.19
N ALA A 293 -18.87 2.56 13.71
CA ALA A 293 -20.04 2.72 14.57
C ALA A 293 -19.68 3.12 16.01
N GLU A 294 -18.43 2.95 16.41
CA GLU A 294 -17.92 3.29 17.76
C GLU A 294 -17.44 4.75 17.87
N VAL A 295 -17.38 5.49 16.75
CA VAL A 295 -16.83 6.84 16.68
C VAL A 295 -17.79 7.82 16.03
N ASP A 296 -17.64 9.09 16.37
CA ASP A 296 -18.47 10.18 15.86
C ASP A 296 -17.83 10.91 14.68
N GLY A 297 -18.66 11.52 13.85
CA GLY A 297 -18.26 12.43 12.80
C GLY A 297 -18.21 11.80 11.39
N PRO A 298 -18.05 12.64 10.35
CA PRO A 298 -17.88 12.20 8.98
C PRO A 298 -16.51 11.58 8.77
N VAL A 299 -16.37 10.77 7.72
CA VAL A 299 -15.11 10.14 7.30
C VAL A 299 -14.54 10.85 6.07
N VAL A 300 -13.25 11.18 6.10
CA VAL A 300 -12.48 11.61 4.93
C VAL A 300 -11.36 10.59 4.69
N ALA A 301 -11.43 9.90 3.56
CA ALA A 301 -10.46 8.90 3.16
C ALA A 301 -9.50 9.48 2.11
N THR A 302 -8.18 9.33 2.31
CA THR A 302 -7.15 9.90 1.43
C THR A 302 -6.22 8.80 0.94
N SER A 303 -5.87 8.84 -0.35
CA SER A 303 -4.97 7.85 -0.96
C SER A 303 -4.13 8.50 -2.06
N ASP A 304 -2.89 8.01 -2.21
CA ASP A 304 -2.04 8.36 -3.37
C ASP A 304 -2.42 7.58 -4.65
N PHE A 305 -3.48 6.81 -4.57
CA PHE A 305 -4.15 6.15 -5.68
C PHE A 305 -5.46 6.88 -6.02
N MET A 306 -6.10 6.48 -7.13
CA MET A 306 -7.38 7.05 -7.51
C MET A 306 -8.47 6.80 -6.45
N ARG A 307 -9.47 7.69 -6.38
CA ARG A 307 -10.55 7.64 -5.37
C ARG A 307 -11.30 6.32 -5.34
N ALA A 308 -11.37 5.62 -6.47
CA ALA A 308 -12.00 4.30 -6.53
C ALA A 308 -11.31 3.26 -5.62
N VAL A 309 -10.07 3.52 -5.13
CA VAL A 309 -9.40 2.64 -4.17
C VAL A 309 -10.05 2.76 -2.79
N PRO A 310 -10.10 3.93 -2.12
CA PRO A 310 -10.83 4.06 -0.86
C PRO A 310 -12.35 3.93 -1.01
N ASP A 311 -12.94 4.26 -2.16
CA ASP A 311 -14.39 4.10 -2.41
C ASP A 311 -14.87 2.64 -2.31
N GLN A 312 -13.98 1.65 -2.35
CA GLN A 312 -14.31 0.23 -2.19
C GLN A 312 -15.07 -0.07 -0.89
N ILE A 313 -14.84 0.72 0.17
CA ILE A 313 -15.49 0.50 1.48
C ILE A 313 -16.67 1.43 1.74
N ARG A 314 -16.95 2.37 0.84
CA ARG A 314 -17.94 3.45 1.07
C ARG A 314 -19.30 2.95 1.56
N GLN A 315 -19.80 1.85 0.99
CA GLN A 315 -21.10 1.29 1.36
C GLN A 315 -21.13 0.67 2.76
N TYR A 316 -19.98 0.37 3.35
CA TYR A 316 -19.85 -0.24 4.67
C TYR A 316 -19.58 0.77 5.78
N VAL A 317 -19.32 2.04 5.43
CA VAL A 317 -19.12 3.13 6.41
C VAL A 317 -20.49 3.74 6.76
N PRO A 318 -20.93 3.69 8.03
CA PRO A 318 -22.27 4.13 8.41
C PRO A 318 -22.47 5.65 8.40
N SER A 319 -21.38 6.42 8.49
CA SER A 319 -21.40 7.90 8.52
C SER A 319 -21.17 8.51 7.13
N HIS A 320 -21.29 9.83 7.02
CA HIS A 320 -20.95 10.55 5.79
C HIS A 320 -19.50 10.27 5.40
N PHE A 321 -19.28 9.84 4.15
CA PHE A 321 -17.98 9.42 3.64
C PHE A 321 -17.60 10.19 2.38
N THR A 322 -16.42 10.78 2.38
CA THR A 322 -15.80 11.39 1.20
C THR A 322 -14.40 10.85 0.98
N SER A 323 -13.96 10.82 -0.28
CA SER A 323 -12.63 10.35 -0.65
C SER A 323 -11.85 11.41 -1.42
N LEU A 324 -10.54 11.48 -1.16
CA LEU A 324 -9.54 12.22 -1.91
C LEU A 324 -8.57 11.21 -2.54
N GLY A 325 -8.17 11.48 -3.78
CA GLY A 325 -7.28 10.58 -4.50
C GLY A 325 -6.75 11.22 -5.79
N THR A 326 -5.83 10.52 -6.42
CA THR A 326 -5.06 11.00 -7.57
C THR A 326 -5.64 10.50 -8.89
N ASP A 327 -6.86 10.97 -9.22
CA ASP A 327 -7.53 10.58 -10.47
C ASP A 327 -6.82 11.16 -11.71
N GLY A 328 -6.96 10.48 -12.83
CA GLY A 328 -6.39 10.90 -14.12
C GLY A 328 -4.99 10.35 -14.39
N TYR A 329 -4.22 11.03 -15.25
CA TYR A 329 -2.83 10.69 -15.54
C TYR A 329 -1.90 11.26 -14.48
N ALA A 330 -0.73 10.64 -14.29
CA ALA A 330 0.34 11.22 -13.49
C ALA A 330 0.84 12.55 -14.08
N ILE A 331 1.43 13.37 -13.23
CA ILE A 331 2.15 14.60 -13.63
C ILE A 331 3.61 14.51 -13.22
N SER A 332 4.47 15.28 -13.90
CA SER A 332 5.88 15.38 -13.54
C SER A 332 6.11 16.73 -12.87
N ASP A 333 6.23 16.70 -11.55
CA ASP A 333 6.46 17.88 -10.72
C ASP A 333 7.13 17.46 -9.39
N THR A 334 7.41 18.41 -8.50
CA THR A 334 7.80 18.09 -7.12
C THR A 334 6.64 17.39 -6.38
N ARG A 335 6.98 16.57 -5.39
CA ARG A 335 5.95 15.87 -4.57
C ARG A 335 4.93 16.82 -3.96
N PRO A 336 5.33 17.93 -3.30
CA PRO A 336 4.36 18.87 -2.75
C PRO A 336 3.43 19.50 -3.79
N ALA A 337 3.97 19.90 -4.95
CA ALA A 337 3.17 20.48 -6.03
C ALA A 337 2.20 19.44 -6.63
N ALA A 338 2.64 18.20 -6.83
CA ALA A 338 1.79 17.12 -7.31
C ALA A 338 0.65 16.82 -6.31
N ARG A 339 0.93 16.75 -5.01
CA ARG A 339 -0.08 16.54 -3.96
C ARG A 339 -1.10 17.66 -3.90
N ARG A 340 -0.66 18.91 -4.04
CA ARG A 340 -1.54 20.07 -4.15
C ARG A 340 -2.39 20.00 -5.41
N TYR A 341 -1.82 19.65 -6.56
CA TYR A 341 -2.55 19.49 -7.82
C TYR A 341 -3.68 18.47 -7.74
N TYR A 342 -3.44 17.34 -7.07
CA TYR A 342 -4.47 16.31 -6.86
C TYR A 342 -5.36 16.56 -5.64
N HIS A 343 -5.10 17.59 -4.85
CA HIS A 343 -5.81 17.91 -3.62
C HIS A 343 -5.79 16.76 -2.59
N VAL A 344 -4.61 16.19 -2.38
CA VAL A 344 -4.40 15.09 -1.38
C VAL A 344 -3.44 15.46 -0.25
N ASP A 345 -2.87 16.67 -0.27
CA ASP A 345 -2.02 17.18 0.80
C ASP A 345 -2.80 17.53 2.08
N GLY A 346 -2.12 17.72 3.21
CA GLY A 346 -2.74 18.03 4.50
C GLY A 346 -3.76 19.17 4.46
N PRO A 347 -3.43 20.35 3.89
CA PRO A 347 -4.38 21.46 3.69
C PRO A 347 -5.64 21.11 2.91
N SER A 348 -5.54 20.28 1.89
CA SER A 348 -6.69 19.80 1.11
C SER A 348 -7.57 18.86 1.95
N VAL A 349 -6.95 17.97 2.73
CA VAL A 349 -7.67 17.09 3.68
C VAL A 349 -8.41 17.91 4.74
N VAL A 350 -7.77 18.95 5.31
CA VAL A 350 -8.41 19.88 6.25
C VAL A 350 -9.64 20.51 5.63
N THR A 351 -9.52 21.06 4.43
CA THR A 351 -10.64 21.72 3.77
C THR A 351 -11.78 20.74 3.49
N GLN A 352 -11.47 19.52 3.04
CA GLN A 352 -12.48 18.48 2.82
C GLN A 352 -13.14 18.04 4.13
N ALA A 353 -12.39 17.94 5.23
CA ALA A 353 -12.95 17.62 6.54
C ALA A 353 -13.95 18.69 7.01
N LEU A 354 -13.60 19.96 6.84
CA LEU A 354 -14.51 21.07 7.15
C LEU A 354 -15.75 21.08 6.24
N MET A 355 -15.60 20.73 4.95
CA MET A 355 -16.75 20.56 4.06
C MET A 355 -17.66 19.43 4.54
N SER A 356 -17.09 18.27 4.87
CA SER A 356 -17.86 17.12 5.36
C SER A 356 -18.59 17.40 6.68
N LEU A 357 -17.98 18.17 7.60
CA LEU A 357 -18.62 18.65 8.81
C LEU A 357 -19.76 19.64 8.51
N ALA A 358 -19.60 20.48 7.49
CA ALA A 358 -20.68 21.39 7.07
C ALA A 358 -21.84 20.63 6.42
N ASP A 359 -21.56 19.64 5.58
CA ASP A 359 -22.56 18.78 4.94
C ASP A 359 -23.42 18.01 5.97
N THR A 360 -22.81 17.66 7.10
CA THR A 360 -23.51 17.03 8.24
C THR A 360 -24.17 18.04 9.20
N GLY A 361 -24.01 19.34 8.96
CA GLY A 361 -24.62 20.41 9.76
C GLY A 361 -23.87 20.72 11.08
N ALA A 362 -22.68 20.16 11.28
CA ALA A 362 -21.91 20.41 12.50
C ALA A 362 -21.26 21.80 12.55
N ILE A 363 -20.92 22.38 11.39
CA ILE A 363 -20.33 23.73 11.25
C ILE A 363 -20.90 24.46 10.05
N SER A 364 -20.61 25.80 9.93
CA SER A 364 -20.91 26.54 8.70
C SER A 364 -19.94 26.21 7.58
N ILE A 365 -20.41 26.15 6.32
CA ILE A 365 -19.60 26.00 5.11
C ILE A 365 -18.60 27.16 4.94
N ASP A 366 -18.83 28.31 5.54
CA ASP A 366 -17.91 29.45 5.50
C ASP A 366 -16.51 29.09 6.03
N LYS A 367 -16.43 28.17 7.02
CA LYS A 367 -15.14 27.68 7.54
C LYS A 367 -14.34 26.93 6.48
N ALA A 368 -14.97 26.10 5.69
CA ALA A 368 -14.30 25.40 4.58
C ALA A 368 -13.83 26.39 3.51
N ALA A 369 -14.65 27.39 3.18
CA ALA A 369 -14.26 28.44 2.24
C ALA A 369 -13.11 29.33 2.78
N GLU A 370 -13.06 29.55 4.10
CA GLU A 370 -11.95 30.24 4.74
C GLU A 370 -10.66 29.41 4.69
N ALA A 371 -10.75 28.10 4.95
CA ALA A 371 -9.61 27.18 4.86
C ALA A 371 -9.03 27.12 3.44
N ALA A 372 -9.87 26.99 2.41
CA ALA A 372 -9.44 26.99 1.02
C ALA A 372 -8.65 28.27 0.66
N ARG A 373 -9.09 29.44 1.13
CA ARG A 373 -8.37 30.72 0.96
C ARG A 373 -7.10 30.80 1.78
N LYS A 374 -7.15 30.37 3.07
CA LYS A 374 -6.00 30.39 4.00
C LYS A 374 -4.85 29.57 3.44
N TYR A 375 -5.14 28.40 2.93
CA TYR A 375 -4.15 27.46 2.40
C TYR A 375 -3.88 27.61 0.92
N GLN A 376 -4.51 28.57 0.24
CA GLN A 376 -4.32 28.87 -1.19
C GLN A 376 -4.42 27.58 -2.04
N LEU A 377 -5.53 26.84 -1.91
CA LEU A 377 -5.68 25.52 -2.55
C LEU A 377 -5.66 25.56 -4.09
N ASP A 378 -5.92 26.70 -4.69
CA ASP A 378 -5.86 26.95 -6.13
C ASP A 378 -4.44 27.23 -6.64
N ASP A 379 -3.46 27.43 -5.74
CA ASP A 379 -2.06 27.65 -6.08
C ASP A 379 -1.22 26.41 -5.79
N VAL A 380 -0.83 25.69 -6.85
CA VAL A 380 0.02 24.49 -6.74
C VAL A 380 1.41 24.79 -6.16
N THR A 381 1.89 26.05 -6.30
CA THR A 381 3.19 26.46 -5.77
C THR A 381 3.16 26.73 -4.26
N ALA A 382 1.99 27.02 -3.71
CA ALA A 382 1.83 27.21 -2.26
C ALA A 382 2.13 25.93 -1.47
N GLY A 383 1.92 24.75 -2.05
CA GLY A 383 2.32 23.46 -1.47
C GLY A 383 3.83 23.28 -1.35
N ALA A 384 4.61 23.92 -2.20
CA ALA A 384 6.07 23.80 -2.24
C ALA A 384 6.81 24.70 -1.22
N SER A 385 6.15 25.74 -0.68
CA SER A 385 6.80 26.74 0.18
C SER A 385 7.08 26.28 1.62
N GLY A 386 6.58 25.12 2.04
CA GLY A 386 6.78 24.57 3.39
C GLY A 386 7.88 23.52 3.55
N SER A 387 8.40 22.94 2.45
CA SER A 387 9.39 21.88 2.53
C SER A 387 10.79 22.39 2.17
N THR A 388 11.63 22.59 3.19
CA THR A 388 13.10 22.71 3.04
C THR A 388 13.74 21.31 2.86
N GLU A 389 13.07 20.36 2.27
CA GLU A 389 13.68 19.08 1.94
C GLU A 389 14.57 19.25 0.72
N GLY A 390 15.86 19.31 1.04
CA GLY A 390 16.92 19.44 0.07
C GLY A 390 16.84 18.40 -1.03
N ALA A 391 17.06 18.85 -2.24
CA ALA A 391 17.50 18.03 -3.34
C ALA A 391 18.76 17.27 -2.93
N GLY A 392 18.56 16.05 -2.47
CA GLY A 392 19.57 15.04 -2.20
C GLY A 392 19.22 13.84 -3.06
N ALA A 393 19.93 13.72 -4.16
CA ALA A 393 19.84 12.61 -5.11
C ALA A 393 20.18 11.26 -4.50
#